data_57574cc1f0e296f346e6ae14d1cbd8cd
#
_entry.id   57574cc1f0e296f346e6ae14d1cbd8cd
#
_cell.length_a   1.000
_cell.length_b   1.000
_cell.length_c   1.000
_cell.angle_alpha   90.00
_cell.angle_beta   90.00
_cell.angle_gamma   90.00
#
_symmetry.space_group_name_H-M   'P 1'
#
loop_
_entity.id
_entity.type
_entity.pdbx_description
1 polymer ?
#
loop_
_entity_poly.entity_id
_entity_poly.type
_entity_poly.pdbx_seq_one_letter_code
_entity_poly.pdbx_strand_id
1 'polypeptide(L)'
;MEKEKKKEKEPKKIELTKEEYEALKKEIDESNEKFLRAQADLVNYRRRKDEEVERYLKYANEDLILDILQIVDNFERALNVEDNTKVMEGVKMICANLIGILEKYGVKEIEALNKKFDPIYHNAVMTEEDKNKESDIVVEVFQKGYTLKDKVIRPAMVKVNK
;
A
#
# COMPACT_ATOMS: atom_id res chain seq x y z
N MET A 1 9.35 -62.79 -43.83
CA MET A 1 9.46 -61.71 -42.84
C MET A 1 10.71 -60.90 -43.13
N GLU A 2 10.59 -59.93 -43.99
CA GLU A 2 11.68 -59.03 -44.39
C GLU A 2 11.83 -57.89 -43.35
N LYS A 3 13.04 -57.79 -42.80
CA LYS A 3 13.42 -56.72 -41.93
C LYS A 3 13.89 -55.54 -42.81
N GLU A 4 13.04 -54.52 -42.99
CA GLU A 4 13.48 -53.26 -43.54
C GLU A 4 14.50 -52.58 -42.62
N LYS A 5 15.74 -52.55 -43.06
CA LYS A 5 16.82 -51.76 -42.47
C LYS A 5 16.56 -50.27 -42.80
N LYS A 6 16.11 -49.47 -41.83
CA LYS A 6 16.17 -48.03 -41.90
C LYS A 6 17.62 -47.62 -42.11
N LYS A 7 17.96 -47.12 -43.29
CA LYS A 7 19.21 -46.45 -43.58
C LYS A 7 19.19 -45.11 -42.81
N GLU A 8 19.95 -44.99 -41.74
CA GLU A 8 20.33 -43.69 -41.16
C GLU A 8 21.05 -42.89 -42.23
N LYS A 9 20.48 -41.75 -42.60
CA LYS A 9 21.14 -40.81 -43.51
C LYS A 9 22.29 -40.17 -42.74
N GLU A 10 23.51 -40.40 -43.20
CA GLU A 10 24.70 -39.71 -42.68
C GLU A 10 24.50 -38.17 -42.74
N PRO A 11 24.92 -37.42 -41.70
CA PRO A 11 24.78 -35.97 -41.70
C PRO A 11 25.59 -35.39 -42.87
N LYS A 12 24.92 -34.61 -43.71
CA LYS A 12 25.58 -33.89 -44.80
C LYS A 12 26.58 -32.89 -44.18
N LYS A 13 27.86 -33.05 -44.48
CA LYS A 13 28.87 -32.04 -44.12
C LYS A 13 28.60 -30.77 -44.93
N ILE A 14 28.45 -29.65 -44.23
CA ILE A 14 28.35 -28.31 -44.81
C ILE A 14 29.74 -27.71 -44.68
N GLU A 15 30.36 -27.36 -45.81
CA GLU A 15 31.62 -26.61 -45.81
C GLU A 15 31.29 -25.13 -45.81
N LEU A 16 31.76 -24.41 -44.80
CA LEU A 16 31.65 -22.98 -44.67
C LEU A 16 33.00 -22.32 -44.99
N THR A 17 32.97 -21.19 -45.67
CA THR A 17 34.15 -20.34 -45.79
C THR A 17 34.51 -19.73 -44.45
N LYS A 18 35.77 -19.33 -44.27
CA LYS A 18 36.17 -18.61 -43.03
C LYS A 18 35.32 -17.39 -42.76
N GLU A 19 35.00 -16.64 -43.76
CA GLU A 19 34.18 -15.40 -43.66
C GLU A 19 32.72 -15.69 -43.20
N GLU A 20 32.12 -16.74 -43.75
CA GLU A 20 30.77 -17.19 -43.34
C GLU A 20 30.75 -17.70 -41.89
N TYR A 21 31.80 -18.39 -41.46
CA TYR A 21 31.92 -18.87 -40.08
C TYR A 21 32.05 -17.71 -39.09
N GLU A 22 32.89 -16.69 -39.41
CA GLU A 22 33.06 -15.52 -38.57
C GLU A 22 31.79 -14.67 -38.51
N ALA A 23 31.07 -14.52 -39.62
CA ALA A 23 29.78 -13.82 -39.67
C ALA A 23 28.72 -14.53 -38.81
N LEU A 24 28.61 -15.85 -38.92
CA LEU A 24 27.67 -16.65 -38.15
C LEU A 24 27.98 -16.60 -36.65
N LYS A 25 29.28 -16.66 -36.30
CA LYS A 25 29.72 -16.54 -34.91
C LYS A 25 29.34 -15.19 -34.31
N LYS A 26 29.54 -14.10 -35.06
CA LYS A 26 29.19 -12.75 -34.65
C LYS A 26 27.67 -12.61 -34.44
N GLU A 27 26.87 -13.20 -35.34
CA GLU A 27 25.40 -13.20 -35.21
C GLU A 27 24.92 -13.98 -33.97
N ILE A 28 25.58 -15.11 -33.67
CA ILE A 28 25.32 -15.89 -32.46
C ILE A 28 25.66 -15.07 -31.20
N ASP A 29 26.81 -14.42 -31.18
CA ASP A 29 27.25 -13.62 -30.05
C ASP A 29 26.31 -12.42 -29.81
N GLU A 30 25.91 -11.72 -30.87
CA GLU A 30 24.92 -10.65 -30.80
C GLU A 30 23.54 -11.15 -30.32
N SER A 31 23.11 -12.31 -30.78
CA SER A 31 21.86 -12.94 -30.35
C SER A 31 21.90 -13.36 -28.87
N ASN A 32 23.03 -13.93 -28.44
CA ASN A 32 23.24 -14.28 -27.04
C ASN A 32 23.26 -13.04 -26.12
N GLU A 33 23.88 -11.94 -26.56
CA GLU A 33 23.88 -10.70 -25.82
C GLU A 33 22.46 -10.12 -25.66
N LYS A 34 21.67 -10.10 -26.74
CA LYS A 34 20.26 -9.70 -26.71
C LYS A 34 19.43 -10.59 -25.78
N PHE A 35 19.66 -11.90 -25.84
CA PHE A 35 18.98 -12.87 -24.97
C PHE A 35 19.30 -12.61 -23.48
N LEU A 36 20.58 -12.45 -23.14
CA LEU A 36 21.01 -12.15 -21.76
C LEU A 36 20.43 -10.83 -21.24
N ARG A 37 20.41 -9.80 -22.10
CA ARG A 37 19.80 -8.51 -21.76
C ARG A 37 18.30 -8.66 -21.51
N ALA A 38 17.57 -9.33 -22.41
CA ALA A 38 16.14 -9.56 -22.24
C ALA A 38 15.84 -10.39 -20.97
N GLN A 39 16.70 -11.35 -20.63
CA GLN A 39 16.58 -12.12 -19.39
C GLN A 39 16.78 -11.24 -18.14
N ALA A 40 17.77 -10.37 -18.15
CA ALA A 40 18.01 -9.42 -17.06
C ALA A 40 16.84 -8.43 -16.90
N ASP A 41 16.31 -7.91 -18.01
CA ASP A 41 15.13 -7.02 -18.01
C ASP A 41 13.90 -7.72 -17.46
N LEU A 42 13.69 -9.01 -17.81
CA LEU A 42 12.57 -9.80 -17.28
C LEU A 42 12.68 -10.00 -15.76
N VAL A 43 13.88 -10.28 -15.25
CA VAL A 43 14.11 -10.42 -13.80
C VAL A 43 13.80 -9.10 -13.08
N ASN A 44 14.31 -7.98 -13.61
CA ASN A 44 14.06 -6.65 -13.07
C ASN A 44 12.57 -6.27 -13.12
N TYR A 45 11.89 -6.62 -14.23
CA TYR A 45 10.45 -6.41 -14.38
C TYR A 45 9.65 -7.20 -13.36
N ARG A 46 9.97 -8.51 -13.17
CA ARG A 46 9.31 -9.35 -12.16
C ARG A 46 9.48 -8.77 -10.76
N ARG A 47 10.71 -8.46 -10.35
CA ARG A 47 10.97 -7.87 -9.04
C ARG A 47 10.13 -6.60 -8.81
N ARG A 48 10.10 -5.69 -9.78
CA ARG A 48 9.31 -4.45 -9.69
C ARG A 48 7.81 -4.73 -9.59
N LYS A 49 7.32 -5.76 -10.32
CA LYS A 49 5.90 -6.16 -10.25
C LYS A 49 5.55 -6.81 -8.92
N ASP A 50 6.43 -7.62 -8.35
CA ASP A 50 6.21 -8.22 -7.04
C ASP A 50 6.14 -7.14 -5.94
N GLU A 51 7.04 -6.15 -5.97
CA GLU A 51 7.01 -4.99 -5.07
C GLU A 51 5.72 -4.14 -5.24
N GLU A 52 5.21 -4.00 -6.45
CA GLU A 52 3.95 -3.31 -6.75
C GLU A 52 2.75 -4.07 -6.18
N VAL A 53 2.68 -5.38 -6.42
CA VAL A 53 1.61 -6.26 -5.88
C VAL A 53 1.61 -6.26 -4.35
N GLU A 54 2.78 -6.37 -3.72
CA GLU A 54 2.90 -6.31 -2.26
C GLU A 54 2.34 -4.98 -1.71
N ARG A 55 2.63 -3.87 -2.38
CA ARG A 55 2.12 -2.55 -2.02
C ARG A 55 0.60 -2.46 -2.16
N TYR A 56 0.04 -3.00 -3.27
CA TYR A 56 -1.42 -3.06 -3.45
C TYR A 56 -2.10 -3.89 -2.36
N LEU A 57 -1.57 -5.08 -2.05
CA LEU A 57 -2.13 -5.94 -1.01
C LEU A 57 -2.06 -5.30 0.39
N LYS A 58 -1.02 -4.50 0.65
CA LYS A 58 -0.86 -3.79 1.93
C LYS A 58 -1.99 -2.80 2.20
N TYR A 59 -2.54 -2.19 1.16
CA TYR A 59 -3.56 -1.12 1.26
C TYR A 59 -4.90 -1.48 0.60
N ALA A 60 -5.09 -2.74 0.21
CA ALA A 60 -6.28 -3.19 -0.53
C ALA A 60 -7.62 -2.89 0.19
N ASN A 61 -7.60 -2.78 1.52
CA ASN A 61 -8.80 -2.57 2.33
C ASN A 61 -8.96 -1.10 2.78
N GLU A 62 -8.20 -0.16 2.21
CA GLU A 62 -8.23 1.25 2.65
C GLU A 62 -9.63 1.85 2.55
N ASP A 63 -10.30 1.70 1.41
CA ASP A 63 -11.64 2.25 1.17
C ASP A 63 -12.68 1.65 2.14
N LEU A 64 -12.64 0.33 2.33
CA LEU A 64 -13.52 -0.35 3.29
C LEU A 64 -13.29 0.18 4.72
N ILE A 65 -12.06 0.41 5.11
CA ILE A 65 -11.73 0.94 6.43
C ILE A 65 -12.26 2.36 6.58
N LEU A 66 -12.18 3.20 5.55
CA LEU A 66 -12.73 4.57 5.58
C LEU A 66 -14.25 4.57 5.78
N ASP A 67 -14.99 3.66 5.12
CA ASP A 67 -16.42 3.51 5.31
C ASP A 67 -16.76 3.08 6.74
N ILE A 68 -16.01 2.12 7.30
CA ILE A 68 -16.18 1.68 8.69
C ILE A 68 -15.90 2.82 9.68
N LEU A 69 -14.89 3.65 9.43
CA LEU A 69 -14.58 4.77 10.30
C LEU A 69 -15.70 5.80 10.39
N GLN A 70 -16.49 5.99 9.32
CA GLN A 70 -17.69 6.86 9.38
C GLN A 70 -18.74 6.33 10.36
N ILE A 71 -18.89 5.00 10.45
CA ILE A 71 -19.78 4.35 11.41
C ILE A 71 -19.27 4.59 12.83
N VAL A 72 -17.94 4.45 13.05
CA VAL A 72 -17.32 4.75 14.35
C VAL A 72 -17.57 6.20 14.78
N ASP A 73 -17.38 7.18 13.88
CA ASP A 73 -17.67 8.59 14.18
C ASP A 73 -19.14 8.84 14.59
N ASN A 74 -20.08 8.13 13.94
CA ASN A 74 -21.50 8.20 14.30
C ASN A 74 -21.78 7.62 15.69
N PHE A 75 -21.14 6.49 16.03
CA PHE A 75 -21.26 5.90 17.36
C PHE A 75 -20.67 6.79 18.43
N GLU A 76 -19.50 7.38 18.22
CA GLU A 76 -18.87 8.30 19.16
C GLU A 76 -19.75 9.55 19.43
N ARG A 77 -20.40 10.09 18.38
CA ARG A 77 -21.36 11.19 18.56
C ARG A 77 -22.57 10.76 19.38
N ALA A 78 -23.11 9.56 19.13
CA ALA A 78 -24.25 9.05 19.89
C ALA A 78 -23.91 8.83 21.36
N LEU A 79 -22.66 8.45 21.68
CA LEU A 79 -22.20 8.27 23.05
C LEU A 79 -21.98 9.56 23.83
N ASN A 80 -21.81 10.69 23.15
CA ASN A 80 -21.65 12.00 23.78
C ASN A 80 -22.99 12.66 24.18
N VAL A 81 -24.13 12.01 23.91
CA VAL A 81 -25.44 12.44 24.37
C VAL A 81 -25.65 11.98 25.82
N GLU A 82 -26.05 12.88 26.74
CA GLU A 82 -26.20 12.63 28.18
C GLU A 82 -27.41 11.75 28.54
N ASP A 83 -27.66 10.67 27.80
CA ASP A 83 -28.73 9.73 28.10
C ASP A 83 -28.21 8.45 28.72
N ASN A 84 -28.40 8.28 30.02
CA ASN A 84 -27.86 7.22 30.88
C ASN A 84 -28.62 5.90 30.82
N THR A 85 -29.12 5.49 29.67
CA THR A 85 -29.80 4.22 29.56
C THR A 85 -28.83 3.03 29.38
N LYS A 86 -29.24 1.82 29.83
CA LYS A 86 -28.46 0.58 29.63
C LYS A 86 -28.12 0.30 28.16
N VAL A 87 -28.90 0.88 27.24
CA VAL A 87 -28.67 0.79 25.79
C VAL A 87 -27.33 1.45 25.43
N MET A 88 -26.95 2.54 26.09
CA MET A 88 -25.71 3.25 25.85
C MET A 88 -24.47 2.43 26.28
N GLU A 89 -24.56 1.61 27.31
CA GLU A 89 -23.46 0.71 27.70
C GLU A 89 -23.24 -0.34 26.63
N GLY A 90 -24.27 -0.92 26.06
CA GLY A 90 -24.18 -1.84 24.94
C GLY A 90 -23.53 -1.21 23.70
N VAL A 91 -23.95 0.01 23.36
CA VAL A 91 -23.36 0.77 22.22
C VAL A 91 -21.87 1.07 22.47
N LYS A 92 -21.48 1.45 23.71
CA LYS A 92 -20.05 1.64 24.07
C LYS A 92 -19.23 0.38 23.86
N MET A 93 -19.75 -0.78 24.28
CA MET A 93 -19.06 -2.06 24.08
C MET A 93 -18.89 -2.39 22.59
N ILE A 94 -19.90 -2.16 21.77
CA ILE A 94 -19.84 -2.40 20.32
C ILE A 94 -18.79 -1.46 19.67
N CYS A 95 -18.81 -0.19 20.05
CA CYS A 95 -17.83 0.78 19.54
C CYS A 95 -16.39 0.38 19.93
N ALA A 96 -16.16 0.00 21.18
CA ALA A 96 -14.85 -0.46 21.65
C ALA A 96 -14.37 -1.71 20.89
N ASN A 97 -15.28 -2.67 20.67
CA ASN A 97 -14.95 -3.87 19.90
C ASN A 97 -14.60 -3.55 18.44
N LEU A 98 -15.33 -2.63 17.82
CA LEU A 98 -15.06 -2.21 16.44
C LEU A 98 -13.70 -1.53 16.31
N ILE A 99 -13.36 -0.64 17.24
CA ILE A 99 -12.02 0.01 17.31
C ILE A 99 -10.95 -1.07 17.49
N GLY A 100 -11.13 -2.04 18.40
CA GLY A 100 -10.18 -3.13 18.61
C GLY A 100 -9.99 -4.02 17.37
N ILE A 101 -11.04 -4.24 16.57
CA ILE A 101 -10.90 -4.93 15.29
C ILE A 101 -10.07 -4.11 14.32
N LEU A 102 -10.35 -2.82 14.18
CA LEU A 102 -9.58 -1.91 13.31
C LEU A 102 -8.09 -1.90 13.69
N GLU A 103 -7.77 -1.82 14.99
CA GLU A 103 -6.39 -1.88 15.50
C GLU A 103 -5.69 -3.18 15.11
N LYS A 104 -6.38 -4.32 15.17
CA LYS A 104 -5.87 -5.63 14.74
C LYS A 104 -5.46 -5.65 13.26
N TYR A 105 -6.16 -4.89 12.43
CA TYR A 105 -5.84 -4.74 11.00
C TYR A 105 -4.83 -3.62 10.71
N GLY A 106 -4.29 -2.98 11.77
CA GLY A 106 -3.23 -1.99 11.67
C GLY A 106 -3.71 -0.56 11.52
N VAL A 107 -5.01 -0.30 11.79
CA VAL A 107 -5.54 1.06 11.90
C VAL A 107 -5.18 1.61 13.28
N LYS A 108 -4.66 2.84 13.35
CA LYS A 108 -4.34 3.54 14.60
C LYS A 108 -4.89 4.96 14.57
N GLU A 109 -5.45 5.41 15.69
CA GLU A 109 -5.88 6.79 15.86
C GLU A 109 -4.66 7.74 15.87
N ILE A 110 -4.81 8.90 15.27
CA ILE A 110 -3.83 9.99 15.30
C ILE A 110 -4.12 10.83 16.57
N GLU A 111 -3.22 10.76 17.55
CA GLU A 111 -3.29 11.60 18.74
C GLU A 111 -2.95 13.04 18.38
N ALA A 112 -3.96 13.85 18.09
CA ALA A 112 -3.78 15.23 17.65
C ALA A 112 -3.91 16.26 18.79
N LEU A 113 -4.77 16.02 19.80
CA LEU A 113 -5.07 16.99 20.85
C LEU A 113 -3.81 17.33 21.67
N ASN A 114 -3.57 18.62 21.89
CA ASN A 114 -2.39 19.15 22.59
C ASN A 114 -1.04 18.76 21.95
N LYS A 115 -1.04 18.36 20.68
CA LYS A 115 0.17 18.14 19.90
C LYS A 115 0.40 19.32 18.95
N LYS A 116 1.67 19.47 18.52
CA LYS A 116 2.01 20.44 17.48
C LYS A 116 1.33 20.09 16.17
N PHE A 117 0.80 21.07 15.48
CA PHE A 117 0.19 20.88 14.17
C PHE A 117 1.20 20.32 13.16
N ASP A 118 0.80 19.26 12.45
CA ASP A 118 1.57 18.66 11.37
C ASP A 118 0.64 18.47 10.15
N PRO A 119 0.93 19.12 9.01
CA PRO A 119 0.10 19.03 7.81
C PRO A 119 -0.05 17.61 7.23
N ILE A 120 0.85 16.69 7.57
CA ILE A 120 0.77 15.29 7.13
C ILE A 120 -0.36 14.55 7.85
N TYR A 121 -0.54 14.83 9.15
CA TYR A 121 -1.46 14.12 10.03
C TYR A 121 -2.73 14.89 10.35
N HIS A 122 -2.71 16.23 10.17
CA HIS A 122 -3.78 17.12 10.61
C HIS A 122 -4.28 17.99 9.47
N ASN A 123 -5.60 18.24 9.47
CA ASN A 123 -6.26 19.21 8.61
C ASN A 123 -6.85 20.33 9.46
N ALA A 124 -6.21 21.48 9.45
CA ALA A 124 -6.70 22.65 10.20
C ALA A 124 -7.92 23.25 9.48
N VAL A 125 -9.10 23.10 10.07
CA VAL A 125 -10.37 23.65 9.55
C VAL A 125 -10.74 24.97 10.23
N MET A 126 -10.20 25.22 11.42
CA MET A 126 -10.38 26.44 12.17
C MET A 126 -9.10 26.85 12.88
N THR A 127 -8.97 28.16 13.15
CA THR A 127 -7.93 28.70 14.00
C THR A 127 -8.56 29.51 15.11
N GLU A 128 -7.92 29.58 16.30
CA GLU A 128 -8.24 30.52 17.38
C GLU A 128 -6.97 31.23 17.87
N GLU A 129 -7.11 32.33 18.54
CA GLU A 129 -6.02 33.06 19.18
C GLU A 129 -6.22 33.04 20.70
N ASP A 130 -5.56 32.11 21.40
CA ASP A 130 -5.52 32.06 22.84
C ASP A 130 -4.09 32.36 23.33
N LYS A 131 -3.90 33.50 23.94
CA LYS A 131 -2.59 33.98 24.45
C LYS A 131 -2.01 33.11 25.57
N ASN A 132 -2.82 32.22 26.15
CA ASN A 132 -2.38 31.28 27.21
C ASN A 132 -1.86 29.97 26.65
N LYS A 133 -1.93 29.74 25.34
CA LYS A 133 -1.47 28.54 24.69
C LYS A 133 -0.36 28.83 23.68
N GLU A 134 0.51 27.87 23.47
CA GLU A 134 1.56 27.99 22.46
C GLU A 134 0.95 28.06 21.05
N SER A 135 1.62 28.80 20.15
CA SER A 135 1.26 28.84 18.74
C SER A 135 1.47 27.49 18.08
N ASP A 136 0.70 27.19 17.06
CA ASP A 136 0.72 25.93 16.29
C ASP A 136 0.34 24.67 17.09
N ILE A 137 -0.34 24.81 18.23
CA ILE A 137 -0.85 23.66 18.99
C ILE A 137 -2.30 23.36 18.60
N VAL A 138 -2.62 22.10 18.48
CA VAL A 138 -4.01 21.61 18.28
C VAL A 138 -4.77 21.76 19.58
N VAL A 139 -5.79 22.61 19.58
CA VAL A 139 -6.62 22.92 20.76
C VAL A 139 -7.93 22.14 20.81
N GLU A 140 -8.41 21.67 19.66
CA GLU A 140 -9.64 20.90 19.56
C GLU A 140 -9.58 19.95 18.36
N VAL A 141 -10.19 18.77 18.49
CA VAL A 141 -10.32 17.77 17.43
C VAL A 141 -11.79 17.60 17.09
N PHE A 142 -12.19 18.05 15.89
CA PHE A 142 -13.56 17.91 15.41
C PHE A 142 -13.85 16.53 14.86
N GLN A 143 -12.83 15.92 14.23
CA GLN A 143 -12.90 14.56 13.69
C GLN A 143 -11.54 13.88 13.87
N LYS A 144 -11.57 12.69 14.44
CA LYS A 144 -10.36 11.88 14.64
C LYS A 144 -9.74 11.48 13.33
N GLY A 145 -8.42 11.53 13.25
CA GLY A 145 -7.63 11.01 12.15
C GLY A 145 -7.19 9.59 12.40
N TYR A 146 -6.88 8.86 11.32
CA TYR A 146 -6.42 7.49 11.40
C TYR A 146 -5.30 7.21 10.39
N THR A 147 -4.39 6.32 10.80
CA THR A 147 -3.38 5.72 9.94
C THR A 147 -3.70 4.25 9.70
N LEU A 148 -3.36 3.72 8.53
CA LEU A 148 -3.31 2.29 8.24
C LEU A 148 -1.83 1.91 8.09
N LYS A 149 -1.32 1.18 9.08
CA LYS A 149 0.12 0.87 9.17
C LYS A 149 0.95 2.17 9.17
N ASP A 150 1.67 2.46 8.09
CA ASP A 150 2.55 3.62 7.90
C ASP A 150 1.94 4.74 7.05
N LYS A 151 0.69 4.60 6.58
CA LYS A 151 0.00 5.56 5.70
C LYS A 151 -1.12 6.27 6.45
N VAL A 152 -1.18 7.59 6.36
CA VAL A 152 -2.36 8.36 6.79
C VAL A 152 -3.50 8.10 5.80
N ILE A 153 -4.59 7.49 6.28
CA ILE A 153 -5.80 7.23 5.49
C ILE A 153 -6.85 8.32 5.68
N ARG A 154 -6.85 8.98 6.84
CA ARG A 154 -7.70 10.13 7.13
C ARG A 154 -6.98 11.06 8.11
N PRO A 155 -6.65 12.29 7.74
CA PRO A 155 -6.08 13.26 8.67
C PRO A 155 -7.12 13.68 9.73
N ALA A 156 -6.65 14.04 10.92
CA ALA A 156 -7.52 14.61 11.94
C ALA A 156 -7.98 16.03 11.58
N MET A 157 -9.29 16.31 11.65
CA MET A 157 -9.80 17.69 11.48
C MET A 157 -9.69 18.43 12.80
N VAL A 158 -8.92 19.49 12.81
CA VAL A 158 -8.51 20.15 14.06
C VAL A 158 -8.70 21.66 14.02
N LYS A 159 -8.76 22.25 15.23
CA LYS A 159 -8.60 23.66 15.46
C LYS A 159 -7.20 23.91 16.01
N VAL A 160 -6.50 24.89 15.50
CA VAL A 160 -5.12 25.22 15.84
C VAL A 160 -5.04 26.60 16.48
N ASN A 161 -4.24 26.72 17.55
CA ASN A 161 -3.92 28.03 18.12
C ASN A 161 -2.91 28.77 17.22
N LYS A 162 -3.16 30.04 16.96
CA LYS A 162 -2.37 30.87 16.02
C LYS A 162 -1.39 31.76 16.74
#